data_53d9ba266ee9b97372bead6b3af6dba1
#
_entry.id   53d9ba266ee9b97372bead6b3af6dba1
#
_cell.length_a   1.000
_cell.length_b   1.000
_cell.length_c   1.000
_cell.angle_alpha   90.00
_cell.angle_beta   90.00
_cell.angle_gamma   90.00
#
_symmetry.space_group_name_H-M   'P 1'
#
loop_
_entity.id
_entity.type
_entity.pdbx_description
1 polymer ?
#
loop_
_entity_poly.entity_id
_entity_poly.type
_entity_poly.pdbx_seq_one_letter_code
_entity_poly.pdbx_strand_id
1 'polypeptide(L)'
;MIDVSCIDKEVVLAATQIYCAFEIPLTVEKKGDKILFDKKLYAQKSKLLNDFGIVFGFQMTYAIVPGDSLKAFMDRLDFAVQQYPNHIDFPQTENGAAEAFEPNVTGFFSAIDIRGARNVAFACRTFYSTGRAVPWMLSVLKPLKIYPSKFFADFAEWQLCNNCDYKSGFLPESQNHRDIEKMQLVFLDEKYEEKHCQDMIPLVNDIVKINGAMSRLVSDDEEAVIETSYNPDDLLGPESFDLRSFMENVCMEGCRVKIFAGEEGPDYAVC
;
A
#
# COMPACT_ATOMS: atom_id res chain seq x y z
N MET A 1 -19.09 -5.37 0.53
CA MET A 1 -18.26 -6.15 1.47
C MET A 1 -18.60 -7.63 1.30
N ILE A 2 -17.59 -8.49 1.26
CA ILE A 2 -17.76 -9.95 1.06
C ILE A 2 -16.91 -10.71 2.08
N ASP A 3 -17.45 -11.78 2.65
CA ASP A 3 -16.67 -12.71 3.47
C ASP A 3 -15.68 -13.47 2.59
N VAL A 4 -14.44 -13.61 3.07
CA VAL A 4 -13.35 -14.27 2.33
C VAL A 4 -13.69 -15.71 1.94
N SER A 5 -14.48 -16.43 2.75
CA SER A 5 -14.90 -17.81 2.46
C SER A 5 -15.86 -17.90 1.26
N CYS A 6 -16.59 -16.83 0.96
CA CYS A 6 -17.53 -16.75 -0.14
C CYS A 6 -16.88 -16.46 -1.51
N ILE A 7 -15.60 -16.13 -1.54
CA ILE A 7 -14.86 -15.84 -2.77
C ILE A 7 -14.46 -17.16 -3.43
N ASP A 8 -15.15 -17.52 -4.49
CA ASP A 8 -14.80 -18.67 -5.33
C ASP A 8 -14.70 -18.25 -6.81
N LYS A 9 -14.40 -19.19 -7.69
CA LYS A 9 -14.19 -18.91 -9.11
C LYS A 9 -15.47 -18.43 -9.80
N GLU A 10 -16.64 -18.87 -9.37
CA GLU A 10 -17.93 -18.46 -9.97
C GLU A 10 -18.24 -17.01 -9.60
N VAL A 11 -18.05 -16.66 -8.33
CA VAL A 11 -18.20 -15.27 -7.84
C VAL A 11 -17.21 -14.33 -8.54
N VAL A 12 -15.95 -14.74 -8.69
CA VAL A 12 -14.93 -13.92 -9.38
C VAL A 12 -15.26 -13.74 -10.85
N LEU A 13 -15.68 -14.79 -11.56
CA LEU A 13 -16.12 -14.69 -12.96
C LEU A 13 -17.37 -13.79 -13.12
N ALA A 14 -18.32 -13.86 -12.18
CA ALA A 14 -19.47 -12.95 -12.19
C ALA A 14 -19.01 -11.49 -11.97
N ALA A 15 -18.04 -11.27 -11.06
CA ALA A 15 -17.49 -9.95 -10.77
C ALA A 15 -16.82 -9.30 -11.99
N THR A 16 -16.10 -10.07 -12.80
CA THR A 16 -15.48 -9.54 -14.05
C THR A 16 -16.54 -9.03 -15.06
N GLN A 17 -17.75 -9.56 -15.03
CA GLN A 17 -18.82 -9.14 -15.92
C GLN A 17 -19.51 -7.83 -15.50
N ILE A 18 -19.44 -7.47 -14.23
CA ILE A 18 -20.14 -6.30 -13.67
C ILE A 18 -19.16 -5.21 -13.19
N TYR A 19 -17.87 -5.39 -13.43
CA TYR A 19 -16.81 -4.43 -13.07
C TYR A 19 -16.89 -3.96 -11.60
N CYS A 20 -17.07 -4.90 -10.65
CA CYS A 20 -17.14 -4.58 -9.23
C CYS A 20 -15.80 -4.81 -8.52
N ALA A 21 -15.61 -4.05 -7.42
CA ALA A 21 -14.50 -4.24 -6.50
C ALA A 21 -14.96 -5.00 -5.24
N PHE A 22 -14.05 -5.68 -4.56
CA PHE A 22 -14.33 -6.42 -3.34
C PHE A 22 -13.70 -5.76 -2.12
N GLU A 23 -14.53 -5.53 -1.10
CA GLU A 23 -14.09 -5.16 0.24
C GLU A 23 -14.12 -6.41 1.13
N ILE A 24 -12.95 -6.83 1.63
CA ILE A 24 -12.76 -8.07 2.37
C ILE A 24 -12.34 -7.75 3.80
N PRO A 25 -13.17 -8.04 4.81
CA PRO A 25 -12.75 -7.90 6.20
C PRO A 25 -11.60 -8.84 6.53
N LEU A 26 -10.47 -8.29 6.96
CA LEU A 26 -9.32 -9.06 7.43
C LEU A 26 -9.47 -9.29 8.92
N THR A 27 -10.28 -10.28 9.27
CA THR A 27 -10.69 -10.53 10.65
C THR A 27 -9.84 -11.58 11.34
N VAL A 28 -9.79 -11.49 12.66
CA VAL A 28 -9.30 -12.55 13.54
C VAL A 28 -10.47 -13.16 14.29
N GLU A 29 -10.42 -14.47 14.50
CA GLU A 29 -11.41 -15.20 15.27
C GLU A 29 -10.80 -15.70 16.57
N LYS A 30 -11.55 -15.58 17.67
CA LYS A 30 -11.18 -16.21 18.92
C LYS A 30 -11.74 -17.64 18.95
N LYS A 31 -10.85 -18.63 19.04
CA LYS A 31 -11.22 -20.03 19.21
C LYS A 31 -10.59 -20.57 20.49
N GLY A 32 -11.39 -20.64 21.56
CA GLY A 32 -10.87 -20.91 22.92
C GLY A 32 -9.97 -19.75 23.38
N ASP A 33 -8.75 -20.06 23.78
CA ASP A 33 -7.74 -19.09 24.21
C ASP A 33 -6.82 -18.61 23.07
N LYS A 34 -7.05 -19.09 21.85
CA LYS A 34 -6.22 -18.72 20.68
C LYS A 34 -6.94 -17.76 19.78
N ILE A 35 -6.19 -16.79 19.28
CA ILE A 35 -6.60 -15.93 18.17
C ILE A 35 -6.11 -16.60 16.89
N LEU A 36 -7.03 -16.84 15.97
CA LEU A 36 -6.76 -17.48 14.69
C LEU A 36 -6.92 -16.43 13.57
N PHE A 37 -5.94 -16.44 12.70
CA PHE A 37 -5.98 -15.74 11.44
C PHE A 37 -5.63 -16.75 10.33
N ASP A 38 -6.58 -17.04 9.44
CA ASP A 38 -6.38 -18.05 8.39
C ASP A 38 -5.62 -17.45 7.19
N LYS A 39 -4.32 -17.24 7.37
CA LYS A 39 -3.42 -16.75 6.32
C LYS A 39 -3.53 -17.54 5.01
N LYS A 40 -3.74 -18.86 5.10
CA LYS A 40 -3.79 -19.73 3.92
C LYS A 40 -5.04 -19.46 3.10
N LEU A 41 -6.20 -19.32 3.75
CA LEU A 41 -7.45 -19.00 3.09
C LEU A 41 -7.35 -17.62 2.40
N TYR A 42 -6.95 -16.59 3.14
CA TYR A 42 -6.80 -15.24 2.59
C TYR A 42 -5.82 -15.20 1.41
N ALA A 43 -4.64 -15.83 1.53
CA ALA A 43 -3.67 -15.86 0.44
C ALA A 43 -4.21 -16.55 -0.82
N GLN A 44 -4.95 -17.67 -0.66
CA GLN A 44 -5.56 -18.38 -1.77
C GLN A 44 -6.60 -17.52 -2.49
N LYS A 45 -7.43 -16.79 -1.74
CA LYS A 45 -8.49 -15.94 -2.30
C LYS A 45 -7.93 -14.67 -2.94
N SER A 46 -6.97 -14.03 -2.30
CA SER A 46 -6.26 -12.87 -2.88
C SER A 46 -5.56 -13.23 -4.19
N LYS A 47 -4.88 -14.39 -4.21
CA LYS A 47 -4.29 -14.89 -5.45
C LYS A 47 -5.33 -15.06 -6.55
N LEU A 48 -6.48 -15.63 -6.24
CA LEU A 48 -7.55 -15.81 -7.23
C LEU A 48 -8.04 -14.45 -7.77
N LEU A 49 -8.22 -13.45 -6.90
CA LEU A 49 -8.63 -12.09 -7.33
C LEU A 49 -7.57 -11.44 -8.23
N ASN A 50 -6.29 -11.53 -7.84
CA ASN A 50 -5.18 -11.00 -8.64
C ASN A 50 -5.07 -11.70 -10.00
N ASP A 51 -5.19 -13.03 -10.05
CA ASP A 51 -5.12 -13.82 -11.29
C ASP A 51 -6.23 -13.42 -12.29
N PHE A 52 -7.35 -12.88 -11.82
CA PHE A 52 -8.47 -12.39 -12.64
C PHE A 52 -8.52 -10.87 -12.79
N GLY A 53 -7.54 -10.14 -12.26
CA GLY A 53 -7.48 -8.68 -12.32
C GLY A 53 -8.61 -7.96 -11.57
N ILE A 54 -9.18 -8.60 -10.54
CA ILE A 54 -10.25 -8.00 -9.73
C ILE A 54 -9.66 -7.04 -8.72
N VAL A 55 -10.17 -5.82 -8.71
CA VAL A 55 -9.87 -4.82 -7.70
C VAL A 55 -10.41 -5.27 -6.35
N PHE A 56 -9.57 -5.29 -5.32
CA PHE A 56 -10.01 -5.60 -3.96
C PHE A 56 -9.23 -4.80 -2.91
N GLY A 57 -9.90 -4.57 -1.77
CA GLY A 57 -9.31 -3.97 -0.59
C GLY A 57 -9.50 -4.84 0.65
N PHE A 58 -8.66 -4.61 1.65
CA PHE A 58 -8.83 -5.18 2.97
C PHE A 58 -9.34 -4.14 3.96
N GLN A 59 -10.32 -4.53 4.77
CA GLN A 59 -10.71 -3.77 5.96
C GLN A 59 -10.10 -4.42 7.21
N MET A 60 -9.22 -3.68 7.89
CA MET A 60 -8.53 -4.14 9.09
C MET A 60 -8.98 -3.38 10.32
N THR A 61 -9.19 -4.10 11.43
CA THR A 61 -9.42 -3.52 12.74
C THR A 61 -8.32 -3.94 13.72
N TYR A 62 -8.18 -3.21 14.82
CA TYR A 62 -7.24 -3.51 15.90
C TYR A 62 -7.91 -3.30 17.27
N ALA A 63 -7.47 -4.04 18.27
CA ALA A 63 -7.99 -3.96 19.65
C ALA A 63 -9.51 -4.16 19.80
N ILE A 64 -10.16 -4.85 18.88
CA ILE A 64 -11.59 -5.16 18.92
C ILE A 64 -11.82 -6.55 19.50
N VAL A 65 -11.09 -7.55 19.02
CA VAL A 65 -11.25 -8.94 19.43
C VAL A 65 -10.45 -9.16 20.71
N PRO A 66 -11.06 -9.72 21.77
CA PRO A 66 -10.34 -10.06 23.01
C PRO A 66 -9.14 -10.96 22.74
N GLY A 67 -7.95 -10.53 23.21
CA GLY A 67 -6.69 -11.24 22.99
C GLY A 67 -5.90 -10.79 21.77
N ASP A 68 -6.42 -9.87 20.95
CA ASP A 68 -5.63 -9.19 19.92
C ASP A 68 -4.49 -8.37 20.55
N SER A 69 -3.43 -8.15 19.82
CA SER A 69 -2.25 -7.41 20.28
C SER A 69 -1.64 -6.58 19.16
N LEU A 70 -0.86 -5.56 19.54
CA LEU A 70 -0.12 -4.75 18.56
C LEU A 70 0.73 -5.63 17.62
N LYS A 71 1.40 -6.65 18.17
CA LYS A 71 2.17 -7.60 17.35
C LYS A 71 1.28 -8.33 16.34
N ALA A 72 0.14 -8.85 16.76
CA ALA A 72 -0.79 -9.54 15.86
C ALA A 72 -1.36 -8.61 14.80
N PHE A 73 -1.63 -7.35 15.13
CA PHE A 73 -2.01 -6.34 14.16
C PHE A 73 -0.89 -6.08 13.12
N MET A 74 0.36 -5.89 13.56
CA MET A 74 1.50 -5.69 12.68
C MET A 74 1.72 -6.90 11.77
N ASP A 75 1.64 -8.13 12.32
CA ASP A 75 1.79 -9.38 11.55
C ASP A 75 0.67 -9.55 10.48
N ARG A 76 -0.55 -9.03 10.74
CA ARG A 76 -1.64 -8.99 9.76
C ARG A 76 -1.41 -7.93 8.70
N LEU A 77 -0.90 -6.77 9.07
CA LEU A 77 -0.57 -5.70 8.13
C LEU A 77 0.54 -6.14 7.16
N ASP A 78 1.60 -6.76 7.67
CA ASP A 78 2.66 -7.35 6.84
C ASP A 78 2.11 -8.37 5.86
N PHE A 79 1.20 -9.23 6.33
CA PHE A 79 0.52 -10.19 5.46
C PHE A 79 -0.35 -9.49 4.42
N ALA A 80 -1.15 -8.49 4.82
CA ALA A 80 -2.07 -7.79 3.93
C ALA A 80 -1.35 -7.16 2.74
N VAL A 81 -0.27 -6.42 2.99
CA VAL A 81 0.51 -5.77 1.93
C VAL A 81 1.08 -6.79 0.93
N GLN A 82 1.49 -7.98 1.41
CA GLN A 82 2.00 -9.05 0.56
C GLN A 82 0.95 -9.66 -0.38
N GLN A 83 -0.34 -9.39 -0.16
CA GLN A 83 -1.41 -9.88 -1.03
C GLN A 83 -1.73 -8.90 -2.18
N TYR A 84 -1.06 -7.75 -2.28
CA TYR A 84 -1.29 -6.71 -3.27
C TYR A 84 -2.74 -6.19 -3.34
N PRO A 85 -3.41 -5.89 -2.20
CA PRO A 85 -4.71 -5.26 -2.24
C PRO A 85 -4.58 -3.83 -2.80
N ASN A 86 -5.58 -3.35 -3.52
CA ASN A 86 -5.58 -1.99 -4.05
C ASN A 86 -5.61 -0.92 -2.95
N HIS A 87 -6.18 -1.27 -1.79
CA HIS A 87 -6.15 -0.43 -0.59
C HIS A 87 -6.28 -1.28 0.67
N ILE A 88 -5.89 -0.68 1.80
CA ILE A 88 -6.09 -1.24 3.14
C ILE A 88 -6.74 -0.14 3.97
N ASP A 89 -7.98 -0.38 4.41
CA ASP A 89 -8.77 0.57 5.18
C ASP A 89 -8.82 0.18 6.65
N PHE A 90 -8.88 1.20 7.48
CA PHE A 90 -8.92 1.07 8.93
C PHE A 90 -10.11 1.90 9.45
N PRO A 91 -11.31 1.32 9.57
CA PRO A 91 -12.52 2.05 9.95
C PRO A 91 -12.39 2.88 11.22
N GLN A 92 -11.45 2.52 12.11
CA GLN A 92 -11.17 3.23 13.36
C GLN A 92 -10.37 4.53 13.18
N THR A 93 -9.77 4.75 12.00
CA THR A 93 -9.00 5.96 11.69
C THR A 93 -9.75 6.93 10.79
N GLU A 94 -10.93 6.55 10.30
CA GLU A 94 -11.74 7.39 9.44
C GLU A 94 -12.51 8.45 10.25
N ASN A 95 -12.40 9.70 9.82
CA ASN A 95 -13.20 10.77 10.41
C ASN A 95 -14.68 10.56 10.05
N GLY A 96 -15.51 10.27 11.05
CA GLY A 96 -16.95 10.10 10.89
C GLY A 96 -17.46 8.66 10.96
N ALA A 97 -16.61 7.65 10.97
CA ALA A 97 -16.99 6.26 11.25
C ALA A 97 -17.19 6.00 12.76
N ALA A 98 -17.59 7.02 13.50
CA ALA A 98 -17.60 7.08 14.97
C ALA A 98 -18.47 6.03 15.68
N GLU A 99 -19.30 5.27 14.98
CA GLU A 99 -20.25 4.39 15.64
C GLU A 99 -19.84 2.93 15.74
N ALA A 100 -18.81 2.49 14.99
CA ALA A 100 -18.68 1.06 14.80
C ALA A 100 -17.55 0.38 15.61
N PHE A 101 -16.42 1.03 15.85
CA PHE A 101 -15.24 0.28 16.31
C PHE A 101 -14.36 1.09 17.28
N GLU A 102 -14.86 1.36 18.48
CA GLU A 102 -14.00 1.91 19.53
C GLU A 102 -12.99 0.83 19.99
N PRO A 103 -11.68 1.12 19.89
CA PRO A 103 -10.66 0.17 20.35
C PRO A 103 -10.68 0.07 21.89
N ASN A 104 -10.66 -1.17 22.39
CA ASN A 104 -10.70 -1.45 23.82
C ASN A 104 -9.30 -1.68 24.39
N VAL A 105 -8.97 -1.01 25.48
CA VAL A 105 -7.77 -1.34 26.26
C VAL A 105 -7.97 -2.70 26.92
N THR A 106 -7.02 -3.60 26.69
CA THR A 106 -7.02 -4.96 27.24
C THR A 106 -5.66 -5.27 27.87
N GLY A 107 -5.54 -6.40 28.53
CA GLY A 107 -4.23 -6.88 29.03
C GLY A 107 -3.22 -7.18 27.90
N PHE A 108 -3.66 -7.32 26.67
CA PHE A 108 -2.83 -7.63 25.49
C PHE A 108 -2.66 -6.43 24.54
N PHE A 109 -3.49 -5.40 24.68
CA PHE A 109 -3.48 -4.20 23.85
C PHE A 109 -3.64 -2.97 24.76
N SER A 110 -2.52 -2.36 25.13
CA SER A 110 -2.50 -1.20 26.01
C SER A 110 -2.95 0.08 25.29
N ALA A 111 -3.22 1.15 26.04
CA ALA A 111 -3.52 2.46 25.45
C ALA A 111 -2.35 3.01 24.60
N ILE A 112 -1.11 2.63 24.91
CA ILE A 112 0.06 2.99 24.12
C ILE A 112 0.06 2.23 22.81
N ASP A 113 -0.25 0.92 22.86
CA ASP A 113 -0.34 0.06 21.67
C ASP A 113 -1.46 0.52 20.72
N ILE A 114 -2.61 0.94 21.27
CA ILE A 114 -3.72 1.50 20.50
C ILE A 114 -3.28 2.76 19.73
N ARG A 115 -2.54 3.65 20.40
CA ARG A 115 -1.98 4.83 19.73
C ARG A 115 -0.98 4.44 18.64
N GLY A 116 -0.11 3.48 18.92
CA GLY A 116 0.84 2.94 17.95
C GLY A 116 0.13 2.36 16.73
N ALA A 117 -0.87 1.49 16.94
CA ALA A 117 -1.66 0.91 15.86
C ALA A 117 -2.39 1.97 15.03
N ARG A 118 -2.97 2.99 15.69
CA ARG A 118 -3.63 4.13 15.00
C ARG A 118 -2.65 4.90 14.11
N ASN A 119 -1.46 5.21 14.62
CA ASN A 119 -0.46 5.93 13.85
C ASN A 119 0.02 5.11 12.63
N VAL A 120 0.26 3.81 12.82
CA VAL A 120 0.65 2.89 11.73
C VAL A 120 -0.48 2.74 10.71
N ALA A 121 -1.72 2.60 11.15
CA ALA A 121 -2.89 2.53 10.28
C ALA A 121 -3.03 3.80 9.43
N PHE A 122 -2.88 4.96 10.05
CA PHE A 122 -2.90 6.25 9.36
C PHE A 122 -1.75 6.39 8.37
N ALA A 123 -0.55 5.99 8.74
CA ALA A 123 0.62 5.98 7.88
C ALA A 123 0.44 5.04 6.67
N CYS A 124 -0.08 3.84 6.88
CA CYS A 124 -0.42 2.90 5.81
C CYS A 124 -1.47 3.49 4.86
N ARG A 125 -2.54 4.06 5.38
CA ARG A 125 -3.58 4.73 4.59
C ARG A 125 -2.99 5.86 3.74
N THR A 126 -2.16 6.72 4.34
CA THR A 126 -1.52 7.83 3.62
C THR A 126 -0.57 7.32 2.53
N PHE A 127 0.37 6.46 2.90
CA PHE A 127 1.46 6.05 2.01
C PHE A 127 1.02 5.03 0.96
N TYR A 128 0.26 4.01 1.38
CA TYR A 128 -0.09 2.85 0.55
C TYR A 128 -1.39 3.07 -0.22
N SER A 129 -2.50 3.36 0.49
CA SER A 129 -3.82 3.47 -0.15
C SER A 129 -3.95 4.79 -0.91
N THR A 130 -3.87 5.94 -0.24
CA THR A 130 -3.97 7.26 -0.87
C THR A 130 -2.77 7.57 -1.75
N GLY A 131 -1.58 7.12 -1.34
CA GLY A 131 -0.34 7.23 -2.11
C GLY A 131 -0.21 6.26 -3.27
N ARG A 132 -1.21 5.38 -3.49
CA ARG A 132 -1.29 4.45 -4.64
C ARG A 132 -0.02 3.61 -4.82
N ALA A 133 0.56 3.12 -3.71
CA ALA A 133 1.87 2.48 -3.72
C ALA A 133 1.84 0.97 -4.09
N VAL A 134 0.66 0.42 -4.37
CA VAL A 134 0.45 -1.02 -4.65
C VAL A 134 1.42 -1.59 -5.67
N PRO A 135 1.64 -0.96 -6.85
CA PRO A 135 2.43 -1.58 -7.91
C PRO A 135 3.92 -1.73 -7.56
N TRP A 136 4.44 -0.88 -6.68
CA TRP A 136 5.88 -0.78 -6.45
C TRP A 136 6.33 -0.99 -5.00
N MET A 137 5.41 -0.98 -4.02
CA MET A 137 5.74 -1.00 -2.60
C MET A 137 6.68 -2.15 -2.19
N LEU A 138 6.36 -3.37 -2.59
CA LEU A 138 7.17 -4.53 -2.21
C LEU A 138 8.54 -4.57 -2.90
N SER A 139 8.63 -4.10 -4.14
CA SER A 139 9.90 -3.97 -4.86
C SER A 139 10.85 -3.02 -4.13
N VAL A 140 10.32 -1.87 -3.70
CA VAL A 140 11.06 -0.83 -2.99
C VAL A 140 11.44 -1.24 -1.57
N LEU A 141 10.63 -2.03 -0.87
CA LEU A 141 10.97 -2.52 0.47
C LEU A 141 12.03 -3.63 0.48
N LYS A 142 12.13 -4.41 -0.59
CA LYS A 142 13.03 -5.57 -0.67
C LYS A 142 14.51 -5.22 -0.43
N PRO A 143 15.10 -4.18 -1.05
CA PRO A 143 16.48 -3.77 -0.77
C PRO A 143 16.71 -3.29 0.67
N LEU A 144 15.70 -2.64 1.26
CA LEU A 144 15.77 -2.11 2.62
C LEU A 144 15.72 -3.21 3.69
N LYS A 145 15.25 -4.41 3.35
CA LYS A 145 15.08 -5.58 4.25
C LYS A 145 14.26 -5.25 5.50
N ILE A 146 13.22 -4.47 5.34
CA ILE A 146 12.27 -4.12 6.40
C ILE A 146 10.86 -4.63 6.07
N TYR A 147 10.10 -4.96 7.11
CA TYR A 147 8.70 -5.35 6.96
C TYR A 147 7.81 -4.12 6.71
N PRO A 148 6.70 -4.25 5.95
CA PRO A 148 5.75 -3.16 5.73
C PRO A 148 5.29 -2.46 7.01
N SER A 149 4.96 -3.21 8.06
CA SER A 149 4.52 -2.66 9.34
C SER A 149 5.59 -1.77 10.00
N LYS A 150 6.87 -2.18 9.93
CA LYS A 150 7.98 -1.36 10.42
C LYS A 150 8.19 -0.13 9.57
N PHE A 151 8.08 -0.25 8.24
CA PHE A 151 8.15 0.89 7.32
C PHE A 151 7.07 1.93 7.63
N PHE A 152 5.82 1.49 7.82
CA PHE A 152 4.74 2.40 8.18
C PHE A 152 4.88 2.98 9.59
N ALA A 153 5.48 2.25 10.53
CA ALA A 153 5.80 2.81 11.85
C ALA A 153 6.84 3.94 11.73
N ASP A 154 7.88 3.75 10.92
CA ASP A 154 8.89 4.77 10.65
C ASP A 154 8.27 5.98 9.92
N PHE A 155 7.41 5.73 8.94
CA PHE A 155 6.69 6.81 8.24
C PHE A 155 5.74 7.57 9.17
N ALA A 156 5.10 6.90 10.12
CA ALA A 156 4.28 7.56 11.14
C ALA A 156 5.10 8.51 12.03
N GLU A 157 6.32 8.12 12.39
CA GLU A 157 7.26 8.99 13.12
C GLU A 157 7.69 10.19 12.26
N TRP A 158 7.99 9.94 10.99
CA TRP A 158 8.31 10.99 10.03
C TRP A 158 7.14 11.98 9.84
N GLN A 159 5.90 11.47 9.71
CA GLN A 159 4.70 12.32 9.63
C GLN A 159 4.54 13.20 10.86
N LEU A 160 4.80 12.67 12.07
CA LEU A 160 4.74 13.43 13.32
C LEU A 160 5.77 14.58 13.31
N CYS A 161 7.00 14.33 12.86
CA CYS A 161 8.05 15.34 12.76
C CYS A 161 7.73 16.43 11.71
N ASN A 162 6.95 16.10 10.69
CA ASN A 162 6.58 17.00 9.61
C ASN A 162 5.16 17.60 9.73
N ASN A 163 4.49 17.44 10.88
CA ASN A 163 3.14 17.94 11.16
C ASN A 163 2.08 17.49 10.14
N CYS A 164 2.20 16.28 9.62
CA CYS A 164 1.24 15.65 8.71
C CYS A 164 0.74 14.29 9.23
N ASP A 165 0.73 14.15 10.56
CA ASP A 165 0.25 12.99 11.27
C ASP A 165 -1.26 13.06 11.56
N TYR A 166 -1.80 11.99 12.13
CA TYR A 166 -3.21 11.90 12.53
C TYR A 166 -3.67 13.03 13.47
N LYS A 167 -2.79 13.51 14.37
CA LYS A 167 -3.14 14.54 15.37
C LYS A 167 -3.09 15.95 14.82
N SER A 168 -2.32 16.19 13.77
CA SER A 168 -2.21 17.50 13.12
C SER A 168 -3.47 17.86 12.33
N GLY A 169 -4.41 16.92 12.17
CA GLY A 169 -5.60 17.11 11.34
C GLY A 169 -5.32 16.98 9.85
N PHE A 170 -4.18 16.41 9.47
CA PHE A 170 -3.90 16.08 8.09
C PHE A 170 -4.90 15.05 7.56
N LEU A 171 -5.47 15.30 6.40
CA LEU A 171 -6.47 14.44 5.74
C LEU A 171 -5.90 13.97 4.41
N PRO A 172 -5.37 12.73 4.33
CA PRO A 172 -4.75 12.22 3.11
C PRO A 172 -5.64 12.30 1.88
N GLU A 173 -6.93 11.96 2.03
CA GLU A 173 -7.91 11.94 0.94
C GLU A 173 -8.25 13.34 0.40
N SER A 174 -7.95 14.38 1.16
CA SER A 174 -8.14 15.78 0.75
C SER A 174 -6.91 16.36 0.09
N GLN A 175 -5.81 15.62 0.05
CA GLN A 175 -4.57 16.06 -0.59
C GLN A 175 -4.57 15.73 -2.08
N ASN A 176 -3.85 16.54 -2.85
CA ASN A 176 -3.52 16.16 -4.21
C ASN A 176 -2.54 14.97 -4.17
N HIS A 177 -2.72 14.00 -5.06
CA HIS A 177 -1.84 12.84 -5.12
C HIS A 177 -0.36 13.23 -5.31
N ARG A 178 -0.06 14.29 -6.06
CA ARG A 178 1.31 14.82 -6.23
C ARG A 178 1.97 15.23 -4.92
N ASP A 179 1.19 15.72 -3.95
CA ASP A 179 1.74 16.10 -2.64
C ASP A 179 2.02 14.86 -1.79
N ILE A 180 1.19 13.83 -1.87
CA ILE A 180 1.49 12.52 -1.25
C ILE A 180 2.72 11.88 -1.91
N GLU A 181 2.83 11.91 -3.24
CA GLU A 181 4.00 11.40 -3.98
C GLU A 181 5.30 12.10 -3.53
N LYS A 182 5.28 13.42 -3.33
CA LYS A 182 6.44 14.13 -2.77
C LYS A 182 6.80 13.64 -1.38
N MET A 183 5.81 13.40 -0.52
CA MET A 183 6.05 12.84 0.82
C MET A 183 6.68 11.44 0.73
N GLN A 184 6.19 10.61 -0.18
CA GLN A 184 6.75 9.28 -0.44
C GLN A 184 8.22 9.38 -0.89
N LEU A 185 8.53 10.24 -1.86
CA LEU A 185 9.88 10.44 -2.38
C LEU A 185 10.85 10.89 -1.29
N VAL A 186 10.50 11.95 -0.54
CA VAL A 186 11.36 12.47 0.54
C VAL A 186 11.62 11.41 1.60
N PHE A 187 10.57 10.71 2.04
CA PHE A 187 10.74 9.66 3.06
C PHE A 187 11.55 8.46 2.55
N LEU A 188 11.35 8.06 1.30
CA LEU A 188 12.14 6.97 0.70
C LEU A 188 13.61 7.34 0.56
N ASP A 189 13.92 8.56 0.12
CA ASP A 189 15.30 9.04 0.03
C ASP A 189 16.00 8.93 1.40
N GLU A 190 15.36 9.43 2.48
CA GLU A 190 15.88 9.33 3.84
C GLU A 190 16.09 7.86 4.28
N LYS A 191 15.15 6.95 3.93
CA LYS A 191 15.25 5.53 4.28
C LYS A 191 16.35 4.81 3.51
N TYR A 192 16.53 5.12 2.24
CA TYR A 192 17.61 4.55 1.42
C TYR A 192 18.98 5.06 1.86
N GLU A 193 19.08 6.32 2.28
CA GLU A 193 20.30 6.87 2.90
C GLU A 193 20.61 6.18 4.24
N GLU A 194 19.60 6.03 5.13
CA GLU A 194 19.73 5.33 6.41
C GLU A 194 20.26 3.89 6.24
N LYS A 195 19.82 3.21 5.17
CA LYS A 195 20.17 1.82 4.87
C LYS A 195 21.42 1.67 4.00
N HIS A 196 22.13 2.76 3.70
CA HIS A 196 23.31 2.77 2.84
C HIS A 196 23.05 2.17 1.43
N CYS A 197 21.92 2.53 0.85
CA CYS A 197 21.48 2.13 -0.48
C CYS A 197 21.27 3.35 -1.41
N GLN A 198 22.04 4.42 -1.24
CA GLN A 198 21.85 5.70 -1.95
C GLN A 198 21.98 5.57 -3.46
N ASP A 199 22.74 4.61 -3.93
CA ASP A 199 22.91 4.26 -5.35
C ASP A 199 21.60 3.86 -6.04
N MET A 200 20.63 3.40 -5.27
CA MET A 200 19.31 3.00 -5.77
C MET A 200 18.27 4.14 -5.78
N ILE A 201 18.55 5.27 -5.18
CA ILE A 201 17.59 6.40 -5.07
C ILE A 201 17.05 6.85 -6.44
N PRO A 202 17.87 7.04 -7.49
CA PRO A 202 17.36 7.43 -8.81
C PRO A 202 16.34 6.43 -9.36
N LEU A 203 16.60 5.12 -9.25
CA LEU A 203 15.71 4.05 -9.69
C LEU A 203 14.39 4.06 -8.90
N VAL A 204 14.47 4.15 -7.57
CA VAL A 204 13.29 4.20 -6.69
C VAL A 204 12.42 5.40 -7.02
N ASN A 205 13.02 6.56 -7.19
CA ASN A 205 12.31 7.79 -7.53
C ASN A 205 11.62 7.69 -8.89
N ASP A 206 12.27 7.09 -9.88
CA ASP A 206 11.68 6.88 -11.20
C ASP A 206 10.49 5.92 -11.14
N ILE A 207 10.62 4.82 -10.41
CA ILE A 207 9.51 3.86 -10.20
C ILE A 207 8.30 4.54 -9.54
N VAL A 208 8.51 5.34 -8.50
CA VAL A 208 7.43 6.06 -7.82
C VAL A 208 6.78 7.05 -8.78
N LYS A 209 7.57 7.88 -9.48
CA LYS A 209 7.07 8.92 -10.39
C LYS A 209 6.29 8.34 -11.57
N ILE A 210 6.79 7.28 -12.22
CA ILE A 210 6.12 6.71 -13.39
C ILE A 210 4.81 6.04 -13.00
N ASN A 211 4.81 5.25 -11.93
CA ASN A 211 3.59 4.62 -11.42
C ASN A 211 2.58 5.66 -10.90
N GLY A 212 3.07 6.70 -10.22
CA GLY A 212 2.23 7.82 -9.77
C GLY A 212 1.57 8.56 -10.93
N ALA A 213 2.31 8.84 -12.00
CA ALA A 213 1.79 9.51 -13.19
C ALA A 213 0.77 8.64 -13.94
N MET A 214 1.05 7.34 -14.11
CA MET A 214 0.09 6.36 -14.67
C MET A 214 -1.20 6.31 -13.86
N SER A 215 -1.08 6.26 -12.53
CA SER A 215 -2.22 6.22 -11.63
C SER A 215 -3.05 7.51 -11.66
N ARG A 216 -2.42 8.69 -11.77
CA ARG A 216 -3.14 9.98 -11.93
C ARG A 216 -3.90 10.05 -13.25
N LEU A 217 -3.34 9.51 -14.31
CA LEU A 217 -4.07 9.44 -15.58
C LEU A 217 -5.37 8.64 -15.44
N VAL A 218 -5.30 7.46 -14.76
CA VAL A 218 -6.49 6.61 -14.56
C VAL A 218 -7.53 7.22 -13.64
N SER A 219 -7.08 7.83 -12.54
CA SER A 219 -8.00 8.26 -11.49
C SER A 219 -8.41 9.71 -11.57
N ASP A 220 -7.56 10.57 -12.14
CA ASP A 220 -7.71 12.02 -12.12
C ASP A 220 -7.75 12.61 -13.54
N ASP A 221 -7.67 11.75 -14.59
CA ASP A 221 -7.61 12.13 -16.01
C ASP A 221 -6.47 13.14 -16.33
N GLU A 222 -5.32 12.95 -15.65
CA GLU A 222 -4.19 13.85 -15.67
C GLU A 222 -3.05 13.31 -16.54
N GLU A 223 -2.86 13.86 -17.75
CA GLU A 223 -1.64 13.63 -18.54
C GLU A 223 -0.42 14.25 -17.87
N ALA A 224 0.74 13.63 -18.04
CA ALA A 224 1.98 14.09 -17.45
C ALA A 224 3.18 13.91 -18.39
N VAL A 225 4.18 14.77 -18.19
CA VAL A 225 5.53 14.56 -18.74
C VAL A 225 6.50 14.50 -17.55
N ILE A 226 7.25 13.41 -17.46
CA ILE A 226 8.22 13.18 -16.41
C ILE A 226 9.60 12.92 -17.01
N GLU A 227 10.63 13.15 -16.20
CA GLU A 227 12.00 12.77 -16.53
C GLU A 227 12.38 11.55 -15.68
N THR A 228 12.96 10.54 -16.31
CA THR A 228 13.43 9.32 -15.69
C THR A 228 14.92 9.08 -16.02
N SER A 229 15.61 8.39 -15.15
CA SER A 229 17.01 7.97 -15.34
C SER A 229 17.11 6.65 -16.10
N TYR A 230 15.99 5.95 -16.27
CA TYR A 230 15.90 4.66 -16.95
C TYR A 230 14.75 4.65 -17.95
N ASN A 231 14.84 3.73 -18.90
CA ASN A 231 13.82 3.54 -19.93
C ASN A 231 12.47 3.13 -19.28
N PRO A 232 11.33 3.72 -19.70
CA PRO A 232 10.02 3.37 -19.14
C PRO A 232 9.64 1.91 -19.33
N ASP A 233 10.08 1.25 -20.43
CA ASP A 233 9.82 -0.18 -20.66
C ASP A 233 10.43 -1.04 -19.56
N ASP A 234 11.65 -0.72 -19.11
CA ASP A 234 12.32 -1.42 -18.02
C ASP A 234 11.68 -1.11 -16.66
N LEU A 235 11.32 0.16 -16.42
CA LEU A 235 10.71 0.61 -15.15
C LEU A 235 9.33 -0.02 -14.90
N LEU A 236 8.55 -0.22 -15.96
CA LEU A 236 7.22 -0.83 -15.91
C LEU A 236 7.25 -2.34 -16.20
N GLY A 237 8.41 -2.85 -16.61
CA GLY A 237 8.65 -4.26 -16.89
C GLY A 237 8.84 -5.12 -15.64
N PRO A 238 8.87 -6.45 -15.81
CA PRO A 238 9.06 -7.39 -14.70
C PRO A 238 10.43 -7.27 -14.02
N GLU A 239 11.41 -6.67 -14.64
CA GLU A 239 12.74 -6.42 -14.10
C GLU A 239 12.69 -5.53 -12.86
N SER A 240 11.73 -4.60 -12.80
CA SER A 240 11.53 -3.69 -11.66
C SER A 240 11.02 -4.35 -10.37
N PHE A 241 10.68 -5.64 -10.40
CA PHE A 241 10.33 -6.38 -9.17
C PHE A 241 11.54 -6.75 -8.31
N ASP A 242 12.75 -6.73 -8.86
CA ASP A 242 14.00 -6.91 -8.11
C ASP A 242 14.99 -5.80 -8.40
N LEU A 243 14.95 -4.74 -7.60
CA LEU A 243 15.76 -3.53 -7.84
C LEU A 243 17.25 -3.77 -7.79
N ARG A 244 17.73 -4.78 -7.05
CA ARG A 244 19.19 -5.13 -7.06
C ARG A 244 19.58 -5.75 -8.37
N SER A 245 18.80 -6.72 -8.84
CA SER A 245 19.00 -7.33 -10.16
C SER A 245 18.83 -6.30 -11.29
N PHE A 246 17.88 -5.39 -11.15
CA PHE A 246 17.68 -4.29 -12.10
C PHE A 246 18.95 -3.43 -12.24
N MET A 247 19.51 -2.96 -11.12
CA MET A 247 20.75 -2.15 -11.11
C MET A 247 21.96 -2.86 -11.73
N GLU A 248 22.01 -4.19 -11.66
CA GLU A 248 23.10 -4.98 -12.24
C GLU A 248 22.97 -5.19 -13.75
N ASN A 249 21.74 -5.18 -14.28
CA ASN A 249 21.45 -5.63 -15.65
C ASN A 249 20.90 -4.53 -16.57
N VAL A 250 20.36 -3.43 -16.02
CA VAL A 250 19.77 -2.34 -16.78
C VAL A 250 20.65 -1.10 -16.74
N CYS A 251 20.96 -0.55 -17.91
CA CYS A 251 21.76 0.66 -18.00
C CYS A 251 20.91 1.91 -17.78
N MET A 252 21.51 2.92 -17.14
CA MET A 252 20.89 4.25 -17.06
C MET A 252 20.81 4.86 -18.46
N GLU A 253 19.62 5.26 -18.83
CA GLU A 253 19.30 5.94 -20.09
C GLU A 253 18.26 7.02 -19.79
N GLY A 254 18.72 8.26 -19.57
CA GLY A 254 17.82 9.37 -19.24
C GLY A 254 16.78 9.59 -20.31
N CYS A 255 15.52 9.48 -19.94
CA CYS A 255 14.37 9.60 -20.84
C CYS A 255 13.44 10.72 -20.38
N ARG A 256 12.83 11.37 -21.35
CA ARG A 256 11.66 12.23 -21.12
C ARG A 256 10.43 11.45 -21.57
N VAL A 257 9.52 11.16 -20.66
CA VAL A 257 8.38 10.27 -20.88
C VAL A 257 7.08 11.07 -20.80
N LYS A 258 6.30 11.05 -21.88
CA LYS A 258 4.93 11.54 -21.88
C LYS A 258 3.98 10.38 -21.54
N ILE A 259 3.11 10.59 -20.55
CA ILE A 259 2.05 9.66 -20.14
C ILE A 259 0.72 10.26 -20.57
N PHE A 260 -0.09 9.48 -21.29
CA PHE A 260 -1.33 9.93 -21.93
C PHE A 260 -2.35 8.79 -22.04
N ALA A 261 -3.60 9.12 -22.34
CA ALA A 261 -4.66 8.14 -22.55
C ALA A 261 -4.51 7.49 -23.95
N GLY A 262 -4.17 6.21 -23.99
CA GLY A 262 -4.16 5.38 -25.20
C GLY A 262 -5.53 4.72 -25.45
N GLU A 263 -5.61 3.92 -26.51
CA GLU A 263 -6.86 3.24 -26.91
C GLU A 263 -7.33 2.20 -25.90
N GLU A 264 -6.39 1.53 -25.21
CA GLU A 264 -6.68 0.44 -24.27
C GLU A 264 -6.48 0.84 -22.79
N GLY A 265 -6.18 2.11 -22.51
CA GLY A 265 -5.91 2.63 -21.17
C GLY A 265 -4.69 3.54 -21.12
N PRO A 266 -4.04 3.69 -19.97
CA PRO A 266 -2.82 4.49 -19.83
C PRO A 266 -1.71 3.99 -20.75
N ASP A 267 -1.08 4.91 -21.46
CA ASP A 267 0.03 4.64 -22.37
C ASP A 267 1.14 5.67 -22.18
N TYR A 268 2.31 5.43 -22.74
CA TYR A 268 3.45 6.34 -22.66
C TYR A 268 4.26 6.38 -23.95
N ALA A 269 4.99 7.46 -24.14
CA ALA A 269 5.93 7.62 -25.22
C ALA A 269 7.20 8.35 -24.75
N VAL A 270 8.34 7.91 -25.22
CA VAL A 270 9.62 8.63 -25.04
C VAL A 270 9.65 9.80 -26.00
N CYS A 271 9.96 11.02 -25.50
CA CYS A 271 9.94 12.29 -26.25
C CYS A 271 11.35 12.82 -26.52
#